data_6c4dd7a56692169c62b6ead83458d013
#
_entry.id   6c4dd7a56692169c62b6ead83458d013
#
_cell.length_a   1.000
_cell.length_b   1.000
_cell.length_c   1.000
_cell.angle_alpha   90.00
_cell.angle_beta   90.00
_cell.angle_gamma   90.00
#
_symmetry.space_group_name_H-M   'P 1'
#
loop_
_entity.id
_entity.type
_entity.pdbx_description
1 polymer ?
#
loop_
_entity_poly.entity_id
_entity_poly.type
_entity_poly.pdbx_seq_one_letter_code
_entity_poly.pdbx_strand_id
1 'polypeptide(L)'
;MPTIQQLVRKGRHDKSKKVATAALKGSPQRRGVCTRVYTTTPKKPNSALRKVARVRLTSGIEVSAYIPGEGHNLQEHSMVLVRGGRVKDLPGVRYKIVRGALDTQGVKDRKQARSRYGAKKGQ
;
A
#
# COMPACT_ATOMS: atom_id res chain seq x y z
N MET A 1 25.67 -26.82 10.92
CA MET A 1 26.75 -25.85 10.62
C MET A 1 27.63 -26.38 9.48
N PRO A 2 27.93 -25.57 8.50
CA PRO A 2 28.84 -25.99 7.45
C PRO A 2 30.28 -26.08 7.97
N THR A 3 31.02 -27.01 7.40
CA THR A 3 32.45 -27.16 7.73
C THR A 3 33.26 -26.13 6.99
N ILE A 4 34.52 -25.93 7.44
CA ILE A 4 35.44 -25.00 6.78
C ILE A 4 35.65 -25.38 5.32
N GLN A 5 35.76 -26.69 5.02
CA GLN A 5 35.89 -27.16 3.65
C GLN A 5 34.69 -26.82 2.78
N GLN A 6 33.48 -26.91 3.34
CA GLN A 6 32.26 -26.55 2.62
C GLN A 6 32.23 -25.06 2.29
N LEU A 7 32.66 -24.22 3.22
CA LEU A 7 32.74 -22.77 2.98
C LEU A 7 33.79 -22.41 1.94
N VAL A 8 34.93 -23.11 1.93
CA VAL A 8 35.96 -22.89 0.92
C VAL A 8 35.49 -23.27 -0.46
N ARG A 9 34.75 -24.38 -0.59
CA ARG A 9 34.27 -24.87 -1.87
C ARG A 9 33.12 -24.05 -2.43
N LYS A 10 32.14 -23.70 -1.59
CA LYS A 10 30.91 -23.06 -2.03
C LYS A 10 30.86 -21.55 -1.77
N GLY A 11 31.70 -21.09 -0.80
CA GLY A 11 31.68 -19.69 -0.37
C GLY A 11 30.39 -19.32 0.34
N ARG A 12 30.27 -18.06 0.64
CA ARG A 12 29.05 -17.49 1.24
C ARG A 12 28.34 -16.63 0.19
N HIS A 13 27.05 -16.74 0.17
CA HIS A 13 26.22 -15.92 -0.70
C HIS A 13 25.31 -15.04 0.13
N ASP A 14 25.25 -13.77 -0.22
CA ASP A 14 24.30 -12.86 0.41
C ASP A 14 22.88 -13.21 -0.02
N LYS A 15 21.95 -13.16 0.93
CA LYS A 15 20.55 -13.38 0.63
C LYS A 15 20.00 -12.20 -0.16
N SER A 16 19.30 -12.49 -1.23
CA SER A 16 18.61 -11.47 -1.99
C SER A 16 17.45 -10.91 -1.19
N LYS A 17 17.32 -9.58 -1.15
CA LYS A 17 16.15 -8.96 -0.56
C LYS A 17 14.98 -9.07 -1.52
N LYS A 18 13.87 -9.61 -1.02
CA LYS A 18 12.63 -9.62 -1.78
C LYS A 18 12.03 -8.22 -1.80
N VAL A 19 11.54 -7.84 -2.96
CA VAL A 19 10.89 -6.54 -3.12
C VAL A 19 9.53 -6.58 -2.40
N ALA A 20 9.32 -5.63 -1.47
CA ALA A 20 8.07 -5.57 -0.72
C ALA A 20 6.88 -5.14 -1.60
N THR A 21 7.16 -4.49 -2.72
CA THR A 21 6.13 -3.98 -3.62
C THR A 21 6.16 -4.69 -4.97
N ALA A 22 6.19 -6.03 -4.95
CA ALA A 22 6.30 -6.83 -6.17
C ALA A 22 5.19 -6.54 -7.19
N ALA A 23 4.00 -6.19 -6.72
CA ALA A 23 2.87 -5.89 -7.61
C ALA A 23 3.08 -4.62 -8.45
N LEU A 24 3.96 -3.72 -8.02
CA LEU A 24 4.25 -2.48 -8.75
C LEU A 24 5.24 -2.69 -9.89
N LYS A 25 5.95 -3.81 -9.92
CA LYS A 25 6.91 -4.19 -10.97
C LYS A 25 7.91 -3.09 -11.29
N GLY A 26 8.50 -2.50 -10.26
CA GLY A 26 9.53 -1.48 -10.41
C GLY A 26 9.02 -0.07 -10.68
N SER A 27 7.73 0.13 -10.78
CA SER A 27 7.13 1.47 -10.93
C SER A 27 6.88 2.11 -9.56
N PRO A 28 7.01 3.44 -9.43
CA PRO A 28 6.70 4.08 -8.13
C PRO A 28 5.23 3.98 -7.76
N GLN A 29 4.33 4.02 -8.74
CA GLN A 29 2.90 3.83 -8.54
C GLN A 29 2.30 3.04 -9.69
N ARG A 30 1.11 2.48 -9.45
CA ARG A 30 0.32 1.80 -10.48
C ARG A 30 -1.14 2.18 -10.35
N ARG A 31 -1.79 2.33 -11.49
CA ARG A 31 -3.23 2.56 -11.53
C ARG A 31 -3.97 1.24 -11.36
N GLY A 32 -5.12 1.29 -10.71
CA GLY A 32 -5.96 0.13 -10.55
C GLY A 32 -7.41 0.50 -10.39
N VAL A 33 -8.26 -0.51 -10.33
CA VAL A 33 -9.70 -0.37 -10.12
C VAL A 33 -10.06 -1.07 -8.82
N CYS A 34 -10.83 -0.39 -7.96
CA CYS A 34 -11.30 -0.98 -6.72
C CYS A 34 -12.29 -2.09 -7.02
N THR A 35 -12.01 -3.31 -6.56
CA THR A 35 -12.95 -4.42 -6.68
C THR A 35 -13.82 -4.54 -5.44
N ARG A 36 -13.34 -4.05 -4.29
CA ARG A 36 -14.07 -4.06 -3.03
C ARG A 36 -13.48 -3.01 -2.10
N VAL A 37 -14.35 -2.31 -1.38
CA VAL A 37 -13.94 -1.36 -0.34
C VAL A 37 -14.57 -1.81 0.97
N TYR A 38 -13.75 -1.93 2.01
CA TYR A 38 -14.21 -2.45 3.30
C TYR A 38 -13.35 -1.87 4.44
N THR A 39 -13.76 -2.20 5.66
CA THR A 39 -12.99 -1.85 6.84
C THR A 39 -12.43 -3.11 7.47
N THR A 40 -11.30 -2.98 8.16
CA THR A 40 -10.67 -4.10 8.86
C THR A 40 -10.10 -3.62 10.19
N THR A 41 -10.01 -4.56 11.13
CA THR A 41 -9.39 -4.24 12.42
C THR A 41 -7.89 -4.47 12.36
N PRO A 42 -7.09 -3.64 13.07
CA PRO A 42 -5.64 -3.83 13.10
C PRO A 42 -5.26 -4.99 14.03
N LYS A 43 -3.99 -5.33 14.01
CA LYS A 43 -3.43 -6.31 14.93
C LYS A 43 -3.51 -5.81 16.36
N LYS A 44 -3.64 -6.74 17.33
CA LYS A 44 -3.48 -6.39 18.74
C LYS A 44 -2.11 -5.76 18.98
N PRO A 45 -1.96 -4.77 19.88
CA PRO A 45 -2.97 -4.27 20.83
C PRO A 45 -3.84 -3.13 20.30
N ASN A 46 -3.76 -2.81 19.02
CA ASN A 46 -4.51 -1.69 18.45
C ASN A 46 -5.96 -2.08 18.14
N SER A 47 -6.83 -1.08 18.18
CA SER A 47 -8.24 -1.27 17.88
C SER A 47 -8.76 -0.05 17.11
N ALA A 48 -9.37 -0.29 15.97
CA ALA A 48 -9.93 0.76 15.11
C ALA A 48 -10.66 0.11 13.94
N LEU A 49 -11.29 0.94 13.11
CA LEU A 49 -11.81 0.49 11.82
C LEU A 49 -10.94 1.12 10.72
N ARG A 50 -10.02 0.34 10.21
CA ARG A 50 -9.11 0.79 9.13
C ARG A 50 -9.79 0.61 7.79
N LYS A 51 -9.72 1.65 6.95
CA LYS A 51 -10.35 1.64 5.62
C LYS A 51 -9.37 1.01 4.62
N VAL A 52 -9.82 -0.04 3.96
CA VAL A 52 -8.98 -0.81 3.03
C VAL A 52 -9.77 -1.05 1.75
N ALA A 53 -9.08 -1.04 0.63
CA ALA A 53 -9.67 -1.37 -0.66
C ALA A 53 -8.91 -2.53 -1.30
N ARG A 54 -9.65 -3.44 -1.88
CA ARG A 54 -9.07 -4.47 -2.74
C ARG A 54 -9.00 -3.91 -4.15
N VAL A 55 -7.80 -3.80 -4.70
CA VAL A 55 -7.55 -3.10 -5.96
C VAL A 55 -6.93 -4.07 -6.98
N ARG A 56 -7.50 -4.10 -8.17
CA ARG A 56 -6.91 -4.82 -9.30
C ARG A 56 -6.07 -3.85 -10.11
N LEU A 57 -4.76 -4.07 -10.12
CA LEU A 57 -3.81 -3.21 -10.80
C LEU A 57 -3.78 -3.45 -12.30
N THR A 58 -3.26 -2.48 -13.05
CA THR A 58 -3.07 -2.61 -14.50
C THR A 58 -2.14 -3.75 -14.87
N SER A 59 -1.28 -4.18 -13.94
CA SER A 59 -0.43 -5.36 -14.13
C SER A 59 -1.19 -6.68 -14.04
N GLY A 60 -2.48 -6.65 -13.70
CA GLY A 60 -3.32 -7.84 -13.53
C GLY A 60 -3.29 -8.42 -12.12
N ILE A 61 -2.47 -7.89 -11.24
CA ILE A 61 -2.34 -8.37 -9.86
C ILE A 61 -3.35 -7.65 -8.98
N GLU A 62 -4.03 -8.40 -8.11
CA GLU A 62 -4.96 -7.83 -7.15
C GLU A 62 -4.31 -7.72 -5.78
N VAL A 63 -4.39 -6.54 -5.17
CA VAL A 63 -3.75 -6.26 -3.88
C VAL A 63 -4.71 -5.56 -2.93
N SER A 64 -4.42 -5.67 -1.63
CA SER A 64 -5.12 -4.88 -0.62
C SER A 64 -4.32 -3.61 -0.37
N ALA A 65 -4.97 -2.46 -0.46
CA ALA A 65 -4.34 -1.16 -0.28
C ALA A 65 -5.08 -0.36 0.79
N TYR A 66 -4.32 0.31 1.64
CA TYR A 66 -4.87 1.15 2.69
C TYR A 66 -5.31 2.50 2.12
N ILE A 67 -6.45 3.00 2.56
CA ILE A 67 -6.94 4.33 2.20
C ILE A 67 -6.54 5.29 3.32
N PRO A 68 -5.50 6.14 3.12
CA PRO A 68 -5.04 7.02 4.19
C PRO A 68 -5.95 8.22 4.41
N GLY A 69 -5.86 8.82 5.60
CA GLY A 69 -6.60 10.01 5.96
C GLY A 69 -7.96 9.68 6.56
N GLU A 70 -8.72 10.73 6.86
CA GLU A 70 -10.06 10.61 7.45
C GLU A 70 -11.12 10.66 6.35
N GLY A 71 -11.92 9.62 6.26
CA GLY A 71 -12.99 9.54 5.29
C GLY A 71 -12.50 9.34 3.85
N HIS A 72 -13.38 8.88 2.99
CA HIS A 72 -13.08 8.71 1.56
C HIS A 72 -14.38 8.65 0.78
N ASN A 73 -14.25 8.79 -0.54
CA ASN A 73 -15.38 8.68 -1.45
C ASN A 73 -15.29 7.45 -2.36
N LEU A 74 -14.42 6.52 -2.02
CA LEU A 74 -14.19 5.33 -2.86
C LEU A 74 -15.31 4.33 -2.75
N GLN A 75 -15.60 3.67 -3.84
CA GLN A 75 -16.60 2.62 -3.93
C GLN A 75 -16.13 1.60 -4.97
N GLU A 76 -16.87 0.52 -5.12
CA GLU A 76 -16.55 -0.49 -6.12
C GLU A 76 -16.47 0.15 -7.51
N HIS A 77 -15.48 -0.26 -8.30
CA HIS A 77 -15.18 0.24 -9.64
C HIS A 77 -14.55 1.65 -9.69
N SER A 78 -14.19 2.24 -8.56
CA SER A 78 -13.43 3.49 -8.55
C SER A 78 -12.01 3.25 -9.05
N MET A 79 -11.50 4.17 -9.87
CA MET A 79 -10.11 4.12 -10.31
C MET A 79 -9.21 4.81 -9.30
N VAL A 80 -8.12 4.17 -8.96
CA VAL A 80 -7.20 4.67 -7.93
C VAL A 80 -5.76 4.51 -8.39
N LEU A 81 -4.89 5.30 -7.78
CA LEU A 81 -3.45 5.19 -7.94
C LEU A 81 -2.86 4.57 -6.67
N VAL A 82 -2.14 3.46 -6.83
CA VAL A 82 -1.59 2.69 -5.71
C VAL A 82 -0.08 2.88 -5.67
N ARG A 83 0.45 3.17 -4.47
CA ARG A 83 1.88 3.25 -4.22
C ARG A 83 2.30 2.21 -3.20
N GLY A 84 3.61 1.96 -3.09
CA GLY A 84 4.15 1.13 -2.03
C GLY A 84 4.03 1.83 -0.68
N GLY A 85 3.98 1.05 0.36
CA GLY A 85 3.91 1.54 1.74
C GLY A 85 3.09 0.58 2.59
N ARG A 86 3.76 -0.12 3.47
CA ARG A 86 3.10 -1.09 4.33
C ARG A 86 2.40 -0.41 5.50
N VAL A 87 1.26 -0.96 5.90
CA VAL A 87 0.59 -0.58 7.13
C VAL A 87 0.95 -1.63 8.18
N LYS A 88 1.70 -1.22 9.20
CA LYS A 88 2.21 -2.12 10.23
C LYS A 88 1.09 -2.82 11.00
N ASP A 89 0.00 -2.11 11.25
CA ASP A 89 -1.15 -2.63 12.00
C ASP A 89 -2.00 -3.64 11.24
N LEU A 90 -1.86 -3.68 9.92
CA LEU A 90 -2.72 -4.52 9.08
C LEU A 90 -1.90 -5.60 8.40
N PRO A 91 -2.22 -6.89 8.65
CA PRO A 91 -1.50 -7.97 7.99
C PRO A 91 -1.83 -8.03 6.50
N GLY A 92 -0.81 -8.23 5.68
CA GLY A 92 -0.98 -8.37 4.23
C GLY A 92 -1.22 -7.09 3.46
N VAL A 93 -1.30 -5.94 4.12
CA VAL A 93 -1.50 -4.65 3.46
C VAL A 93 -0.12 -4.01 3.22
N ARG A 94 0.37 -4.08 1.99
CA ARG A 94 1.70 -3.59 1.60
C ARG A 94 1.66 -2.34 0.74
N TYR A 95 0.46 -1.84 0.47
CA TYR A 95 0.26 -0.74 -0.47
C TYR A 95 -0.69 0.29 0.11
N LYS A 96 -0.63 1.49 -0.43
CA LYS A 96 -1.53 2.58 -0.04
C LYS A 96 -2.08 3.26 -1.29
N ILE A 97 -3.29 3.78 -1.19
CA ILE A 97 -3.92 4.56 -2.24
C ILE A 97 -3.46 6.01 -2.11
N VAL A 98 -3.10 6.64 -3.24
CA VAL A 98 -2.69 8.05 -3.26
C VAL A 98 -3.94 8.93 -3.24
N ARG A 99 -4.07 9.77 -2.21
CA ARG A 99 -5.21 10.70 -2.09
C ARG A 99 -5.01 11.89 -3.04
N GLY A 100 -6.12 12.35 -3.61
CA GLY A 100 -6.09 13.48 -4.52
C GLY A 100 -5.72 13.13 -5.96
N ALA A 101 -5.70 11.85 -6.32
CA ALA A 101 -5.39 11.37 -7.65
C ALA A 101 -6.53 10.51 -8.19
N LEU A 102 -6.79 10.59 -9.49
CA LEU A 102 -7.86 9.83 -10.15
C LEU A 102 -9.21 10.02 -9.45
N ASP A 103 -9.90 8.94 -9.10
CA ASP A 103 -11.22 9.01 -8.45
C ASP A 103 -11.16 9.23 -6.95
N THR A 104 -9.96 9.26 -6.37
CA THR A 104 -9.79 9.46 -4.93
C THR A 104 -9.68 10.95 -4.61
N GLN A 105 -10.64 11.47 -3.86
CA GLN A 105 -10.57 12.85 -3.40
C GLN A 105 -9.54 13.01 -2.28
N GLY A 106 -8.99 14.21 -2.14
CA GLY A 106 -8.14 14.54 -1.01
C GLY A 106 -8.96 14.65 0.27
N VAL A 107 -8.27 14.70 1.40
CA VAL A 107 -8.91 14.86 2.71
C VAL A 107 -9.38 16.30 2.85
N LYS A 108 -10.65 16.50 3.16
CA LYS A 108 -11.24 17.82 3.32
C LYS A 108 -10.71 18.51 4.59
N ASP A 109 -10.54 19.81 4.52
CA ASP A 109 -10.16 20.66 5.65
C ASP A 109 -8.82 20.31 6.30
N ARG A 110 -7.99 19.59 5.57
CA ARG A 110 -6.66 19.23 6.03
C ARG A 110 -5.71 20.41 5.84
N LYS A 111 -5.08 20.87 6.92
CA LYS A 111 -4.16 22.03 6.88
C LYS A 111 -2.69 21.64 7.04
N GLN A 112 -2.42 20.49 7.66
CA GLN A 112 -1.07 19.98 7.86
C GLN A 112 -0.85 18.73 7.00
N ALA A 113 0.38 18.55 6.51
CA ALA A 113 0.76 17.41 5.67
C ALA A 113 -0.18 17.24 4.47
N ARG A 114 -0.55 18.35 3.85
CA ARG A 114 -1.52 18.37 2.74
C ARG A 114 -1.10 17.48 1.57
N SER A 115 0.18 17.44 1.27
CA SER A 115 0.71 16.63 0.16
C SER A 115 0.44 15.15 0.35
N ARG A 116 0.49 14.66 1.59
CA ARG A 116 0.24 13.24 1.87
C ARG A 116 -1.21 12.85 1.65
N TYR A 117 -2.13 13.79 1.82
CA TYR A 117 -3.56 13.50 1.79
C TYR A 117 -4.28 14.20 0.64
N GLY A 118 -3.53 14.73 -0.32
CA GLY A 118 -4.11 15.30 -1.52
C GLY A 118 -4.92 16.57 -1.30
N ALA A 119 -4.67 17.30 -0.21
CA ALA A 119 -5.40 18.54 0.08
C ALA A 119 -4.73 19.73 -0.60
N LYS A 120 -5.55 20.59 -1.20
CA LYS A 120 -5.07 21.80 -1.85
C LYS A 120 -4.92 22.92 -0.84
N LYS A 121 -4.03 23.87 -1.16
CA LYS A 121 -3.83 25.08 -0.35
C LYS A 121 -5.13 25.88 -0.30
N GLY A 122 -5.51 26.31 0.90
CA GLY A 122 -6.69 27.14 1.08
C GLY A 122 -8.01 26.38 1.26
N GLN A 123 -7.91 25.06 1.41
CA GLN A 123 -9.09 24.21 1.71
C GLN A 123 -9.04 23.67 3.11
#